data_ef5fc26af5fdae818cbea6c19e2ad8d8
#
_entry.id   ef5fc26af5fdae818cbea6c19e2ad8d8
#
_cell.length_a   1.000
_cell.length_b   1.000
_cell.length_c   1.000
_cell.angle_alpha   90.00
_cell.angle_beta   90.00
_cell.angle_gamma   90.00
#
_symmetry.space_group_name_H-M   'P 1'
#
loop_
_entity.id
_entity.type
_entity.pdbx_description
1 polymer ?
#
loop_
_entity_poly.entity_id
_entity_poly.type
_entity_poly.pdbx_seq_one_letter_code
_entity_poly.pdbx_strand_id
1 'polypeptide(L)'
;MAIDSSAQAIHVALIIISSLAFFGNSLVCALFSKNKILLKKSYNVFLLILAITDFLTAFAVLVSSVVFLTGLFPRVNNAIVSEIFCRSFWSGWILFTLSDASMYICLVLTYKRWCAVVKPLSYHTNFDKRRLVGTYVVILFIALFSTLPRLFEVSYDEQHLESLCCAWKPISGTKRQYMALIQFALNIAFPLGVMIGIYCHILYKTRLGKNRVLPSDRALRNRQGRTRMVRIALLFMLSCWMPYQVLYVLSMLGVTQLSSITYHWTTALVFVSSCVNPFIYGVTNHTYRRGYFEIALGCCPVKVHGFLSRHLSMSQSHQAEILVRSIHGRLRPLSAPQTMRQTVMLELNP
;
A
#
# COMPACT_ATOMS: atom_id res chain seq x y z
N MET A 1 15.99 34.65 6.48
CA MET A 1 15.19 34.09 7.57
C MET A 1 15.71 32.69 7.86
N ALA A 2 16.28 32.42 9.03
CA ALA A 2 16.76 31.07 9.36
C ALA A 2 15.51 30.20 9.60
N ILE A 3 15.26 29.23 8.72
CA ILE A 3 14.23 28.21 8.94
C ILE A 3 14.62 27.46 10.20
N ASP A 4 13.68 27.26 11.13
CA ASP A 4 13.90 26.50 12.34
C ASP A 4 14.52 25.12 11.99
N SER A 5 15.62 24.77 12.65
CA SER A 5 16.37 23.54 12.40
C SER A 5 15.49 22.27 12.48
N SER A 6 14.47 22.32 13.33
CA SER A 6 13.51 21.24 13.49
C SER A 6 12.54 21.11 12.28
N ALA A 7 12.11 22.23 11.71
CA ALA A 7 11.29 22.24 10.49
C ALA A 7 12.10 21.76 9.29
N GLN A 8 13.37 22.15 9.18
CA GLN A 8 14.28 21.64 8.14
C GLN A 8 14.43 20.12 8.22
N ALA A 9 14.65 19.56 9.41
CA ALA A 9 14.80 18.12 9.61
C ALA A 9 13.56 17.34 9.15
N ILE A 10 12.35 17.85 9.43
CA ILE A 10 11.10 17.24 8.99
C ILE A 10 11.01 17.21 7.46
N HIS A 11 11.29 18.35 6.79
CA HIS A 11 11.21 18.41 5.33
C HIS A 11 12.29 17.56 4.65
N VAL A 12 13.50 17.45 5.21
CA VAL A 12 14.53 16.52 4.74
C VAL A 12 14.04 15.06 4.88
N ALA A 13 13.45 14.70 6.02
CA ALA A 13 12.87 13.37 6.20
C ALA A 13 11.75 13.09 5.19
N LEU A 14 10.86 14.06 4.96
CA LEU A 14 9.80 13.97 3.96
C LEU A 14 10.36 13.79 2.54
N ILE A 15 11.44 14.46 2.17
CA ILE A 15 12.11 14.27 0.87
C ILE A 15 12.63 12.84 0.73
N ILE A 16 13.28 12.30 1.76
CA ILE A 16 13.80 10.93 1.74
C ILE A 16 12.64 9.92 1.60
N ILE A 17 11.61 10.05 2.44
CA ILE A 17 10.44 9.17 2.43
C ILE A 17 9.73 9.23 1.07
N SER A 18 9.46 10.44 0.58
CA SER A 18 8.76 10.62 -0.69
C SER A 18 9.59 10.16 -1.90
N SER A 19 10.91 10.32 -1.88
CA SER A 19 11.78 9.78 -2.92
C SER A 19 11.72 8.25 -2.95
N LEU A 20 11.81 7.58 -1.81
CA LEU A 20 11.66 6.11 -1.72
C LEU A 20 10.28 5.65 -2.19
N ALA A 21 9.22 6.36 -1.81
CA ALA A 21 7.85 6.06 -2.27
C ALA A 21 7.70 6.28 -3.78
N PHE A 22 8.24 7.38 -4.31
CA PHE A 22 8.21 7.72 -5.72
C PHE A 22 8.88 6.64 -6.58
N PHE A 23 10.14 6.29 -6.28
CA PHE A 23 10.87 5.27 -7.03
C PHE A 23 10.26 3.87 -6.85
N GLY A 24 9.86 3.51 -5.62
CA GLY A 24 9.25 2.23 -5.33
C GLY A 24 7.94 2.01 -6.10
N ASN A 25 7.05 2.99 -6.10
CA ASN A 25 5.77 2.91 -6.80
C ASN A 25 5.93 3.05 -8.32
N SER A 26 6.92 3.82 -8.81
CA SER A 26 7.31 3.83 -10.23
C SER A 26 7.72 2.43 -10.71
N LEU A 27 8.47 1.69 -9.89
CA LEU A 27 8.87 0.32 -10.20
C LEU A 27 7.67 -0.63 -10.30
N VAL A 28 6.67 -0.46 -9.42
CA VAL A 28 5.40 -1.21 -9.50
C VAL A 28 4.64 -0.87 -10.79
N CYS A 29 4.53 0.41 -11.13
CA CYS A 29 3.88 0.86 -12.37
C CYS A 29 4.59 0.29 -13.61
N ALA A 30 5.93 0.34 -13.65
CA ALA A 30 6.73 -0.23 -14.73
C ALA A 30 6.54 -1.75 -14.86
N LEU A 31 6.45 -2.47 -13.74
CA LEU A 31 6.18 -3.90 -13.73
C LEU A 31 4.85 -4.25 -14.41
N PHE A 32 3.78 -3.55 -14.07
CA PHE A 32 2.47 -3.79 -14.65
C PHE A 32 2.36 -3.32 -16.11
N SER A 33 3.07 -2.25 -16.49
CA SER A 33 3.16 -1.78 -17.88
C SER A 33 3.86 -2.80 -18.77
N LYS A 34 4.95 -3.41 -18.27
CA LYS A 34 5.72 -4.42 -19.01
C LYS A 34 5.00 -5.78 -19.06
N ASN A 35 4.28 -6.14 -17.99
CA ASN A 35 3.62 -7.45 -17.86
C ASN A 35 2.08 -7.31 -17.81
N LYS A 36 1.47 -6.88 -18.91
CA LYS A 36 0.01 -6.67 -19.04
C LYS A 36 -0.84 -7.91 -18.70
N ILE A 37 -0.27 -9.12 -18.81
CA ILE A 37 -0.93 -10.38 -18.41
C ILE A 37 -1.33 -10.37 -16.93
N LEU A 38 -0.54 -9.74 -16.07
CA LEU A 38 -0.86 -9.61 -14.65
C LEU A 38 -2.16 -8.83 -14.41
N LEU A 39 -2.49 -7.86 -15.28
CA LEU A 39 -3.69 -7.02 -15.20
C LEU A 39 -5.00 -7.76 -15.56
N LYS A 40 -4.91 -8.99 -16.07
CA LYS A 40 -6.11 -9.85 -16.22
C LYS A 40 -6.78 -10.17 -14.89
N LYS A 41 -6.06 -10.06 -13.76
CA LYS A 41 -6.60 -10.25 -12.41
C LYS A 41 -7.02 -8.90 -11.82
N SER A 42 -8.29 -8.75 -11.49
CA SER A 42 -8.84 -7.52 -10.90
C SER A 42 -8.11 -7.05 -9.63
N TYR A 43 -7.58 -7.97 -8.82
CA TYR A 43 -6.73 -7.66 -7.67
C TYR A 43 -5.47 -6.87 -8.08
N ASN A 44 -4.81 -7.26 -9.16
CA ASN A 44 -3.60 -6.59 -9.64
C ASN A 44 -3.90 -5.21 -10.24
N VAL A 45 -5.10 -5.01 -10.79
CA VAL A 45 -5.54 -3.69 -11.25
C VAL A 45 -5.63 -2.72 -10.06
N PHE A 46 -6.19 -3.14 -8.92
CA PHE A 46 -6.20 -2.30 -7.72
C PHE A 46 -4.81 -2.08 -7.12
N LEU A 47 -3.89 -3.04 -7.25
CA LEU A 47 -2.49 -2.82 -6.87
C LEU A 47 -1.81 -1.76 -7.76
N LEU A 48 -2.12 -1.75 -9.06
CA LEU A 48 -1.63 -0.70 -9.97
C LEU A 48 -2.25 0.66 -9.61
N ILE A 49 -3.56 0.72 -9.36
CA ILE A 49 -4.24 1.95 -8.95
C ILE A 49 -3.62 2.49 -7.64
N LEU A 50 -3.38 1.61 -6.65
CA LEU A 50 -2.70 1.96 -5.42
C LEU A 50 -1.31 2.53 -5.68
N ALA A 51 -0.51 1.88 -6.54
CA ALA A 51 0.82 2.36 -6.87
C ALA A 51 0.80 3.72 -7.59
N ILE A 52 -0.19 3.97 -8.46
CA ILE A 52 -0.36 5.29 -9.10
C ILE A 52 -0.75 6.35 -8.06
N THR A 53 -1.68 6.03 -7.15
CA THR A 53 -2.10 6.96 -6.08
C THR A 53 -0.93 7.28 -5.15
N ASP A 54 -0.17 6.28 -4.71
CA ASP A 54 1.01 6.46 -3.85
C ASP A 54 2.15 7.20 -4.57
N PHE A 55 2.32 6.99 -5.88
CA PHE A 55 3.25 7.75 -6.71
C PHE A 55 2.88 9.24 -6.77
N LEU A 56 1.59 9.55 -6.99
CA LEU A 56 1.10 10.93 -7.00
C LEU A 56 1.23 11.59 -5.62
N THR A 57 0.93 10.86 -4.56
CA THR A 57 1.15 11.33 -3.17
C THR A 57 2.62 11.65 -2.93
N ALA A 58 3.52 10.74 -3.30
CA ALA A 58 4.96 10.92 -3.13
C ALA A 58 5.48 12.12 -3.94
N PHE A 59 5.04 12.28 -5.18
CA PHE A 59 5.39 13.43 -6.01
C PHE A 59 4.93 14.74 -5.39
N ALA A 60 3.70 14.81 -4.91
CA ALA A 60 3.16 16.02 -4.30
C ALA A 60 3.86 16.37 -2.97
N VAL A 61 4.19 15.37 -2.12
CA VAL A 61 4.98 15.57 -0.89
C VAL A 61 6.39 16.04 -1.22
N LEU A 62 7.03 15.45 -2.22
CA LEU A 62 8.38 15.82 -2.66
C LEU A 62 8.42 17.28 -3.11
N VAL A 63 7.51 17.67 -4.00
CA VAL A 63 7.41 19.04 -4.52
C VAL A 63 7.15 20.03 -3.38
N SER A 64 6.18 19.77 -2.52
CA SER A 64 5.85 20.67 -1.40
C SER A 64 7.03 20.84 -0.42
N SER A 65 7.76 19.76 -0.11
CA SER A 65 8.91 19.81 0.79
C SER A 65 10.13 20.52 0.18
N VAL A 66 10.41 20.31 -1.13
CA VAL A 66 11.47 21.02 -1.84
C VAL A 66 11.14 22.51 -1.92
N VAL A 67 9.92 22.85 -2.30
CA VAL A 67 9.45 24.25 -2.37
C VAL A 67 9.60 24.94 -1.01
N PHE A 68 9.23 24.26 0.10
CA PHE A 68 9.41 24.79 1.45
C PHE A 68 10.88 25.07 1.79
N LEU A 69 11.78 24.11 1.52
CA LEU A 69 13.20 24.25 1.85
C LEU A 69 13.93 25.30 0.99
N THR A 70 13.54 25.44 -0.26
CA THR A 70 14.20 26.36 -1.20
C THR A 70 13.61 27.77 -1.15
N GLY A 71 12.45 27.95 -0.53
CA GLY A 71 11.72 29.20 -0.55
C GLY A 71 11.22 29.62 -1.95
N LEU A 72 11.26 28.70 -2.92
CA LEU A 72 10.80 28.92 -4.31
C LEU A 72 9.26 28.90 -4.38
N PHE A 73 8.64 29.80 -3.66
CA PHE A 73 7.19 29.95 -3.75
C PHE A 73 6.82 30.87 -4.90
N PRO A 74 5.88 30.49 -5.75
CA PRO A 74 5.34 31.41 -6.72
C PRO A 74 4.60 32.54 -5.98
N ARG A 75 5.19 33.73 -5.92
CA ARG A 75 4.47 34.94 -5.48
C ARG A 75 3.46 35.25 -6.56
N VAL A 76 2.21 34.88 -6.33
CA VAL A 76 1.11 35.17 -7.24
C VAL A 76 0.46 36.43 -6.76
N ASN A 77 0.52 37.49 -7.58
CA ASN A 77 -0.10 38.81 -7.29
C ASN A 77 -1.64 38.78 -7.44
N ASN A 78 -2.27 37.61 -7.28
CA ASN A 78 -3.71 37.44 -7.42
C ASN A 78 -4.25 36.75 -6.15
N ALA A 79 -5.03 37.45 -5.37
CA ALA A 79 -5.60 37.00 -4.11
C ALA A 79 -6.42 35.70 -4.26
N ILE A 80 -7.16 35.54 -5.36
CA ILE A 80 -7.97 34.34 -5.62
C ILE A 80 -7.06 33.10 -5.81
N VAL A 81 -5.99 33.24 -6.58
CA VAL A 81 -5.04 32.14 -6.83
C VAL A 81 -4.29 31.79 -5.54
N SER A 82 -3.92 32.81 -4.74
CA SER A 82 -3.30 32.61 -3.42
C SER A 82 -4.24 31.88 -2.46
N GLU A 83 -5.52 32.24 -2.43
CA GLU A 83 -6.53 31.57 -1.60
C GLU A 83 -6.70 30.10 -2.01
N ILE A 84 -6.80 29.80 -3.31
CA ILE A 84 -6.87 28.44 -3.83
C ILE A 84 -5.62 27.65 -3.43
N PHE A 85 -4.44 28.24 -3.55
CA PHE A 85 -3.18 27.61 -3.16
C PHE A 85 -3.13 27.29 -1.65
N CYS A 86 -3.49 28.26 -0.80
CA CYS A 86 -3.52 28.08 0.66
C CYS A 86 -4.48 26.94 1.05
N ARG A 87 -5.68 26.94 0.50
CA ARG A 87 -6.70 25.94 0.84
C ARG A 87 -6.43 24.56 0.28
N SER A 88 -5.88 24.43 -0.93
CA SER A 88 -5.73 23.14 -1.57
C SER A 88 -4.36 22.50 -1.34
N PHE A 89 -3.28 23.28 -1.45
CA PHE A 89 -1.91 22.78 -1.41
C PHE A 89 -1.28 22.94 -0.02
N TRP A 90 -1.28 24.18 0.50
CA TRP A 90 -0.64 24.47 1.78
C TRP A 90 -1.36 23.79 2.97
N SER A 91 -2.68 23.69 2.95
CA SER A 91 -3.47 22.94 3.95
C SER A 91 -3.16 21.43 3.94
N GLY A 92 -2.49 20.93 2.89
CA GLY A 92 -2.28 19.51 2.66
C GLY A 92 -3.53 18.76 2.19
N TRP A 93 -4.63 19.47 1.80
CA TRP A 93 -5.87 18.80 1.39
C TRP A 93 -5.67 17.77 0.28
N ILE A 94 -4.94 18.12 -0.79
CA ILE A 94 -4.62 17.18 -1.88
C ILE A 94 -3.83 15.98 -1.37
N LEU A 95 -2.83 16.21 -0.51
CA LEU A 95 -1.97 15.16 0.03
C LEU A 95 -2.76 14.16 0.87
N PHE A 96 -3.61 14.66 1.76
CA PHE A 96 -4.43 13.79 2.62
C PHE A 96 -5.54 13.11 1.82
N THR A 97 -6.11 13.74 0.80
CA THR A 97 -7.09 13.11 -0.10
C THR A 97 -6.48 11.90 -0.82
N LEU A 98 -5.29 12.04 -1.37
CA LEU A 98 -4.59 10.92 -2.03
C LEU A 98 -4.22 9.83 -1.02
N SER A 99 -3.78 10.20 0.18
CA SER A 99 -3.43 9.24 1.24
C SER A 99 -4.67 8.47 1.74
N ASP A 100 -5.81 9.14 1.92
CA ASP A 100 -7.08 8.50 2.27
C ASP A 100 -7.57 7.58 1.15
N ALA A 101 -7.44 8.00 -0.11
CA ALA A 101 -7.76 7.14 -1.26
C ALA A 101 -6.92 5.86 -1.23
N SER A 102 -5.61 5.94 -0.93
CA SER A 102 -4.74 4.76 -0.76
C SER A 102 -5.25 3.84 0.34
N MET A 103 -5.70 4.37 1.48
CA MET A 103 -6.28 3.58 2.57
C MET A 103 -7.55 2.85 2.13
N TYR A 104 -8.47 3.51 1.44
CA TYR A 104 -9.70 2.89 0.93
C TYR A 104 -9.42 1.86 -0.17
N ILE A 105 -8.39 2.05 -1.01
CA ILE A 105 -7.94 1.04 -1.97
C ILE A 105 -7.43 -0.20 -1.23
N CYS A 106 -6.68 -0.04 -0.14
CA CYS A 106 -6.24 -1.16 0.72
C CYS A 106 -7.41 -1.89 1.37
N LEU A 107 -8.49 -1.18 1.77
CA LEU A 107 -9.73 -1.78 2.23
C LEU A 107 -10.36 -2.67 1.14
N VAL A 108 -10.47 -2.18 -0.08
CA VAL A 108 -10.98 -2.96 -1.22
C VAL A 108 -10.09 -4.16 -1.53
N LEU A 109 -8.76 -4.03 -1.49
CA LEU A 109 -7.83 -5.14 -1.66
C LEU A 109 -8.01 -6.21 -0.58
N THR A 110 -8.25 -5.79 0.67
CA THR A 110 -8.55 -6.68 1.79
C THR A 110 -9.88 -7.42 1.57
N TYR A 111 -10.93 -6.72 1.14
CA TYR A 111 -12.22 -7.31 0.78
C TYR A 111 -12.10 -8.30 -0.39
N LYS A 112 -11.40 -7.94 -1.45
CA LYS A 112 -11.13 -8.86 -2.57
C LYS A 112 -10.40 -10.12 -2.13
N ARG A 113 -9.50 -9.97 -1.18
CA ARG A 113 -8.83 -11.12 -0.58
C ARG A 113 -9.78 -12.02 0.18
N TRP A 114 -10.70 -11.43 0.93
CA TRP A 114 -11.75 -12.16 1.62
C TRP A 114 -12.63 -12.92 0.64
N CYS A 115 -13.12 -12.27 -0.42
CA CYS A 115 -13.90 -12.94 -1.46
C CYS A 115 -13.16 -14.15 -2.04
N ALA A 116 -11.88 -14.00 -2.36
CA ALA A 116 -11.07 -15.08 -2.93
C ALA A 116 -10.85 -16.27 -1.97
N VAL A 117 -10.96 -16.04 -0.65
CA VAL A 117 -10.77 -17.08 0.38
C VAL A 117 -12.09 -17.72 0.79
N VAL A 118 -13.12 -16.89 1.01
CA VAL A 118 -14.39 -17.32 1.64
C VAL A 118 -15.46 -17.64 0.60
N LYS A 119 -15.47 -16.92 -0.53
CA LYS A 119 -16.46 -17.07 -1.62
C LYS A 119 -15.78 -17.25 -2.98
N PRO A 120 -15.02 -18.34 -3.21
CA PRO A 120 -14.20 -18.48 -4.42
C PRO A 120 -15.02 -18.55 -5.73
N LEU A 121 -16.23 -19.10 -5.70
CA LEU A 121 -17.13 -19.17 -6.86
C LEU A 121 -17.64 -17.79 -7.28
N SER A 122 -18.02 -16.95 -6.33
CA SER A 122 -18.49 -15.59 -6.60
C SER A 122 -17.35 -14.61 -6.95
N TYR A 123 -16.10 -14.98 -6.71
CA TYR A 123 -14.95 -14.12 -6.98
C TYR A 123 -14.77 -13.80 -8.46
N HIS A 124 -15.07 -14.75 -9.36
CA HIS A 124 -14.93 -14.58 -10.81
C HIS A 124 -16.01 -13.69 -11.43
N THR A 125 -17.23 -13.68 -10.88
CA THR A 125 -18.39 -12.98 -11.45
C THR A 125 -18.51 -11.53 -11.00
N ASN A 126 -17.93 -11.15 -9.85
CA ASN A 126 -18.19 -9.87 -9.20
C ASN A 126 -17.29 -8.70 -9.61
N PHE A 127 -16.32 -8.91 -10.53
CA PHE A 127 -15.32 -7.87 -10.82
C PHE A 127 -15.10 -7.64 -12.32
N ASP A 128 -16.13 -7.12 -12.98
CA ASP A 128 -16.02 -6.56 -14.33
C ASP A 128 -15.24 -5.21 -14.31
N LYS A 129 -14.59 -4.87 -15.44
CA LYS A 129 -13.81 -3.62 -15.58
C LYS A 129 -14.61 -2.36 -15.25
N ARG A 130 -15.88 -2.30 -15.66
CA ARG A 130 -16.76 -1.17 -15.34
C ARG A 130 -16.96 -0.99 -13.83
N ARG A 131 -17.16 -2.10 -13.10
CA ARG A 131 -17.28 -2.08 -11.63
C ARG A 131 -15.98 -1.67 -10.94
N LEU A 132 -14.81 -1.99 -11.52
CA LEU A 132 -13.52 -1.56 -11.01
C LEU A 132 -13.36 -0.04 -11.04
N VAL A 133 -13.68 0.56 -12.21
CA VAL A 133 -13.64 2.02 -12.37
C VAL A 133 -14.66 2.70 -11.44
N GLY A 134 -15.91 2.20 -11.41
CA GLY A 134 -16.93 2.72 -10.50
C GLY A 134 -16.50 2.66 -9.03
N THR A 135 -15.88 1.57 -8.59
CA THR A 135 -15.35 1.46 -7.22
C THR A 135 -14.28 2.51 -6.95
N TYR A 136 -13.36 2.76 -7.90
CA TYR A 136 -12.31 3.76 -7.72
C TYR A 136 -12.87 5.19 -7.68
N VAL A 137 -13.86 5.50 -8.51
CA VAL A 137 -14.56 6.80 -8.50
C VAL A 137 -15.24 7.01 -7.13
N VAL A 138 -15.92 6.00 -6.59
CA VAL A 138 -16.52 6.07 -5.26
C VAL A 138 -15.47 6.29 -4.17
N ILE A 139 -14.33 5.60 -4.24
CA ILE A 139 -13.20 5.80 -3.32
C ILE A 139 -12.71 7.23 -3.35
N LEU A 140 -12.46 7.79 -4.55
CA LEU A 140 -12.03 9.18 -4.69
C LEU A 140 -13.06 10.17 -4.12
N PHE A 141 -14.34 9.92 -4.35
CA PHE A 141 -15.40 10.76 -3.82
C PHE A 141 -15.44 10.72 -2.28
N ILE A 142 -15.31 9.53 -1.67
CA ILE A 142 -15.24 9.39 -0.21
C ILE A 142 -14.00 10.12 0.33
N ALA A 143 -12.83 9.93 -0.29
CA ALA A 143 -11.59 10.57 0.14
C ALA A 143 -11.65 12.11 0.03
N LEU A 144 -12.23 12.64 -1.04
CA LEU A 144 -12.46 14.09 -1.20
C LEU A 144 -13.39 14.63 -0.12
N PHE A 145 -14.48 13.90 0.17
CA PHE A 145 -15.46 14.34 1.15
C PHE A 145 -14.91 14.27 2.58
N SER A 146 -14.19 13.22 2.92
CA SER A 146 -13.62 13.02 4.27
C SER A 146 -12.56 14.08 4.63
N THR A 147 -11.83 14.59 3.64
CA THR A 147 -10.79 15.60 3.83
C THR A 147 -11.28 17.04 3.62
N LEU A 148 -12.52 17.22 3.17
CA LEU A 148 -13.11 18.53 2.85
C LEU A 148 -12.96 19.59 3.97
N PRO A 149 -13.07 19.27 5.28
CA PRO A 149 -12.89 20.27 6.35
C PRO A 149 -11.57 21.01 6.28
N ARG A 150 -10.47 20.37 5.78
CA ARG A 150 -9.15 21.01 5.65
C ARG A 150 -9.14 22.25 4.76
N LEU A 151 -10.02 22.29 3.75
CA LEU A 151 -10.17 23.48 2.88
C LEU A 151 -10.66 24.70 3.65
N PHE A 152 -11.36 24.50 4.76
CA PHE A 152 -11.93 25.58 5.57
C PHE A 152 -11.08 25.96 6.78
N GLU A 153 -10.06 25.17 7.11
CA GLU A 153 -9.15 25.43 8.24
C GLU A 153 -8.01 26.39 7.89
N VAL A 154 -7.85 26.72 6.59
CA VAL A 154 -6.77 27.60 6.08
C VAL A 154 -7.36 28.69 5.20
N SER A 155 -6.80 29.89 5.29
CA SER A 155 -7.13 31.01 4.40
C SER A 155 -5.89 31.81 4.04
N TYR A 156 -5.98 32.57 2.95
CA TYR A 156 -4.99 33.57 2.58
C TYR A 156 -5.09 34.77 3.54
N ASP A 157 -3.94 35.24 4.03
CA ASP A 157 -3.84 36.39 4.93
C ASP A 157 -2.56 37.17 4.62
N GLU A 158 -2.69 38.35 4.05
CA GLU A 158 -1.55 39.21 3.62
C GLU A 158 -0.64 39.62 4.79
N GLN A 159 -1.15 39.61 6.02
CA GLN A 159 -0.37 39.97 7.22
C GLN A 159 0.61 38.89 7.66
N HIS A 160 0.45 37.64 7.19
CA HIS A 160 1.30 36.50 7.51
C HIS A 160 2.40 36.26 6.46
N LEU A 161 3.30 37.25 6.28
CA LEU A 161 4.41 37.13 5.32
C LEU A 161 5.31 35.90 5.56
N GLU A 162 5.42 35.42 6.81
CA GLU A 162 6.31 34.32 7.18
C GLU A 162 5.86 32.95 6.65
N SER A 163 4.57 32.75 6.48
CA SER A 163 3.95 31.48 6.06
C SER A 163 3.33 31.52 4.67
N LEU A 164 3.90 32.30 3.74
CA LEU A 164 3.38 32.49 2.37
C LEU A 164 2.01 33.14 2.34
N CYS A 165 1.70 33.97 3.32
CA CYS A 165 0.39 34.57 3.46
C CYS A 165 -0.74 33.55 3.66
N CYS A 166 -0.43 32.32 4.09
CA CYS A 166 -1.41 31.30 4.45
C CYS A 166 -1.50 31.17 5.97
N ALA A 167 -2.67 31.37 6.53
CA ALA A 167 -2.93 31.30 7.96
C ALA A 167 -3.90 30.18 8.31
N TRP A 168 -3.63 29.47 9.44
CA TRP A 168 -4.59 28.55 10.02
C TRP A 168 -5.72 29.34 10.68
N LYS A 169 -6.93 29.14 10.21
CA LYS A 169 -8.17 29.64 10.82
C LYS A 169 -9.03 28.46 11.25
N PRO A 170 -8.69 27.81 12.36
CA PRO A 170 -9.42 26.62 12.78
C PRO A 170 -10.88 26.96 13.08
N ILE A 171 -11.77 26.09 12.63
CA ILE A 171 -13.20 26.16 12.93
C ILE A 171 -13.35 26.18 14.46
N SER A 172 -14.05 27.14 15.02
CA SER A 172 -14.17 27.33 16.48
C SER A 172 -15.39 26.61 17.06
N GLY A 173 -15.34 26.33 18.37
CA GLY A 173 -16.46 25.79 19.15
C GLY A 173 -16.75 24.32 18.95
N THR A 174 -17.95 23.89 19.35
CA THR A 174 -18.41 22.50 19.30
C THR A 174 -18.41 21.89 17.89
N LYS A 175 -18.56 22.71 16.85
CA LYS A 175 -18.48 22.25 15.44
C LYS A 175 -17.12 21.63 15.13
N ARG A 176 -16.03 22.18 15.68
CA ARG A 176 -14.67 21.65 15.51
C ARG A 176 -14.55 20.22 16.04
N GLN A 177 -15.11 19.97 17.22
CA GLN A 177 -15.06 18.64 17.86
C GLN A 177 -15.84 17.60 17.06
N TYR A 178 -17.05 17.93 16.59
CA TYR A 178 -17.85 17.03 15.73
C TYR A 178 -17.14 16.72 14.41
N MET A 179 -16.54 17.72 13.77
CA MET A 179 -15.78 17.51 12.53
C MET A 179 -14.58 16.58 12.76
N ALA A 180 -13.85 16.72 13.86
CA ALA A 180 -12.74 15.83 14.21
C ALA A 180 -13.19 14.39 14.45
N LEU A 181 -14.30 14.19 15.16
CA LEU A 181 -14.85 12.87 15.39
C LEU A 181 -15.34 12.20 14.09
N ILE A 182 -15.99 12.95 13.21
CA ILE A 182 -16.43 12.46 11.89
C ILE A 182 -15.20 12.09 11.04
N GLN A 183 -14.18 12.91 10.99
CA GLN A 183 -12.94 12.61 10.29
C GLN A 183 -12.25 11.38 10.87
N PHE A 184 -12.15 11.27 12.19
CA PHE A 184 -11.61 10.06 12.84
C PHE A 184 -12.41 8.81 12.45
N ALA A 185 -13.74 8.91 12.49
CA ALA A 185 -14.60 7.78 12.13
C ALA A 185 -14.42 7.35 10.67
N LEU A 186 -14.41 8.30 9.74
CA LEU A 186 -14.29 8.00 8.30
C LEU A 186 -12.87 7.60 7.91
N ASN A 187 -11.84 8.30 8.37
CA ASN A 187 -10.49 8.08 7.87
C ASN A 187 -9.78 6.91 8.56
N ILE A 188 -10.17 6.56 9.80
CA ILE A 188 -9.49 5.51 10.57
C ILE A 188 -10.43 4.44 11.09
N ALA A 189 -11.40 4.80 11.93
CA ALA A 189 -12.16 3.80 12.67
C ALA A 189 -12.94 2.85 11.76
N PHE A 190 -13.62 3.38 10.75
CA PHE A 190 -14.37 2.59 9.79
C PHE A 190 -13.45 1.74 8.88
N PRO A 191 -12.50 2.28 8.09
CA PRO A 191 -11.72 1.46 7.17
C PRO A 191 -10.85 0.43 7.90
N LEU A 192 -10.18 0.80 8.98
CA LEU A 192 -9.34 -0.14 9.73
C LEU A 192 -10.18 -1.18 10.49
N GLY A 193 -11.29 -0.78 11.10
CA GLY A 193 -12.20 -1.70 11.80
C GLY A 193 -12.74 -2.77 10.85
N VAL A 194 -13.16 -2.38 9.64
CA VAL A 194 -13.61 -3.32 8.61
C VAL A 194 -12.46 -4.22 8.13
N MET A 195 -11.26 -3.68 7.90
CA MET A 195 -10.09 -4.49 7.49
C MET A 195 -9.71 -5.51 8.56
N ILE A 196 -9.71 -5.13 9.84
CA ILE A 196 -9.44 -6.03 10.97
C ILE A 196 -10.50 -7.14 11.03
N GLY A 197 -11.79 -6.79 10.96
CA GLY A 197 -12.89 -7.76 10.96
C GLY A 197 -12.79 -8.76 9.81
N ILE A 198 -12.53 -8.27 8.60
CA ILE A 198 -12.30 -9.10 7.41
C ILE A 198 -11.11 -10.05 7.64
N TYR A 199 -10.00 -9.53 8.16
CA TYR A 199 -8.80 -10.32 8.41
C TYR A 199 -9.03 -11.41 9.47
N CYS A 200 -9.70 -11.09 10.58
CA CYS A 200 -10.09 -12.06 11.60
C CYS A 200 -10.97 -13.17 11.03
N HIS A 201 -11.94 -12.82 10.18
CA HIS A 201 -12.80 -13.80 9.50
C HIS A 201 -12.01 -14.70 8.53
N ILE A 202 -11.05 -14.15 7.77
CA ILE A 202 -10.14 -14.95 6.93
C ILE A 202 -9.36 -15.96 7.79
N LEU A 203 -8.80 -15.53 8.92
CA LEU A 203 -8.07 -16.42 9.83
C LEU A 203 -8.96 -17.51 10.40
N TYR A 204 -10.15 -17.18 10.84
CA TYR A 204 -11.13 -18.14 11.34
C TYR A 204 -11.46 -19.20 10.30
N LYS A 205 -11.83 -18.80 9.09
CA LYS A 205 -12.15 -19.73 7.99
C LYS A 205 -10.96 -20.57 7.54
N THR A 206 -9.75 -20.02 7.54
CA THR A 206 -8.55 -20.78 7.17
C THR A 206 -8.13 -21.80 8.23
N ARG A 207 -8.39 -21.53 9.51
CA ARG A 207 -8.17 -22.49 10.61
C ARG A 207 -9.18 -23.65 10.53
N LEU A 208 -10.46 -23.37 10.33
CA LEU A 208 -11.51 -24.40 10.20
C LEU A 208 -11.36 -25.25 8.92
N GLY A 209 -10.87 -24.67 7.82
CA GLY A 209 -10.71 -25.36 6.54
C GLY A 209 -9.48 -26.27 6.46
N LYS A 210 -8.65 -26.34 7.49
CA LYS A 210 -7.43 -27.16 7.52
C LYS A 210 -7.74 -28.66 7.43
N ASN A 211 -8.97 -29.08 7.72
CA ASN A 211 -9.42 -30.48 7.74
C ASN A 211 -10.15 -30.92 6.45
N ARG A 212 -10.26 -30.05 5.43
CA ARG A 212 -10.99 -30.38 4.18
C ARG A 212 -10.07 -30.18 2.98
N VAL A 213 -9.79 -31.28 2.27
CA VAL A 213 -9.15 -31.41 0.94
C VAL A 213 -7.88 -30.59 0.73
N LEU A 214 -6.77 -31.26 0.55
CA LEU A 214 -5.43 -30.72 0.25
C LEU A 214 -5.40 -30.08 -1.15
N PRO A 215 -5.36 -28.74 -1.28
CA PRO A 215 -4.97 -28.10 -2.53
C PRO A 215 -3.49 -28.38 -2.82
N SER A 216 -3.08 -28.37 -4.09
CA SER A 216 -1.66 -28.54 -4.44
C SER A 216 -0.77 -27.59 -3.62
N ASP A 217 0.39 -28.04 -3.18
CA ASP A 217 1.36 -27.29 -2.35
C ASP A 217 1.70 -25.91 -2.94
N ARG A 218 1.66 -25.77 -4.23
CA ARG A 218 1.91 -24.50 -4.95
C ARG A 218 0.78 -23.50 -4.79
N ALA A 219 -0.47 -23.96 -4.84
CA ALA A 219 -1.65 -23.13 -4.64
C ALA A 219 -1.76 -22.67 -3.18
N LEU A 220 -1.42 -23.55 -2.23
CA LEU A 220 -1.37 -23.25 -0.79
C LEU A 220 -0.34 -22.15 -0.48
N ARG A 221 0.91 -22.29 -0.97
CA ARG A 221 1.97 -21.30 -0.77
C ARG A 221 1.60 -19.93 -1.33
N ASN A 222 1.03 -19.87 -2.54
CA ASN A 222 0.58 -18.62 -3.15
C ASN A 222 -0.59 -17.99 -2.38
N ARG A 223 -1.47 -18.79 -1.79
CA ARG A 223 -2.58 -18.32 -0.95
C ARG A 223 -2.07 -17.75 0.38
N GLN A 224 -1.13 -18.44 1.03
CA GLN A 224 -0.51 -17.99 2.27
C GLN A 224 0.30 -16.70 2.08
N GLY A 225 1.11 -16.60 1.01
CA GLY A 225 1.89 -15.40 0.68
C GLY A 225 1.02 -14.15 0.54
N ARG A 226 -0.11 -14.26 -0.18
CA ARG A 226 -1.04 -13.13 -0.33
C ARG A 226 -1.72 -12.72 0.98
N THR A 227 -2.06 -13.68 1.85
CA THR A 227 -2.64 -13.39 3.17
C THR A 227 -1.63 -12.71 4.09
N ARG A 228 -0.36 -13.15 4.03
CA ARG A 228 0.75 -12.51 4.75
C ARG A 228 0.97 -11.07 4.29
N MET A 229 0.88 -10.80 2.99
CA MET A 229 0.99 -9.45 2.41
C MET A 229 -0.04 -8.49 3.01
N VAL A 230 -1.32 -8.87 2.99
CA VAL A 230 -2.41 -8.03 3.55
C VAL A 230 -2.23 -7.79 5.04
N ARG A 231 -1.81 -8.80 5.81
CA ARG A 231 -1.54 -8.66 7.25
C ARG A 231 -0.44 -7.65 7.53
N ILE A 232 0.68 -7.75 6.82
CA ILE A 232 1.82 -6.84 7.01
C ILE A 232 1.40 -5.42 6.63
N ALA A 233 0.72 -5.23 5.50
CA ALA A 233 0.23 -3.93 5.07
C ALA A 233 -0.72 -3.30 6.10
N LEU A 234 -1.65 -4.08 6.67
CA LEU A 234 -2.57 -3.61 7.71
C LEU A 234 -1.85 -3.15 8.97
N LEU A 235 -0.87 -3.94 9.46
CA LEU A 235 -0.08 -3.57 10.64
C LEU A 235 0.73 -2.28 10.41
N PHE A 236 1.33 -2.13 9.23
CA PHE A 236 2.04 -0.91 8.87
C PHE A 236 1.10 0.29 8.80
N MET A 237 -0.05 0.14 8.17
CA MET A 237 -1.05 1.22 8.13
C MET A 237 -1.46 1.67 9.53
N LEU A 238 -1.80 0.72 10.42
CA LEU A 238 -2.13 1.02 11.81
C LEU A 238 -1.00 1.82 12.48
N SER A 239 0.24 1.34 12.38
CA SER A 239 1.40 1.98 13.02
C SER A 239 1.67 3.39 12.47
N CYS A 240 1.42 3.63 11.19
CA CYS A 240 1.71 4.92 10.55
C CYS A 240 0.58 5.95 10.77
N TRP A 241 -0.68 5.52 10.76
CA TRP A 241 -1.82 6.43 10.80
C TRP A 241 -2.32 6.74 12.21
N MET A 242 -2.24 5.77 13.14
CA MET A 242 -2.79 5.96 14.50
C MET A 242 -2.14 7.12 15.26
N PRO A 243 -0.80 7.30 15.29
CA PRO A 243 -0.19 8.39 16.01
C PRO A 243 -0.66 9.76 15.52
N TYR A 244 -0.67 9.97 14.21
CA TYR A 244 -1.15 11.19 13.57
C TYR A 244 -2.61 11.49 13.94
N GLN A 245 -3.49 10.49 13.80
CA GLN A 245 -4.92 10.70 13.99
C GLN A 245 -5.28 10.95 15.45
N VAL A 246 -4.58 10.30 16.40
CA VAL A 246 -4.74 10.58 17.83
C VAL A 246 -4.35 12.04 18.15
N LEU A 247 -3.19 12.50 17.66
CA LEU A 247 -2.77 13.88 17.88
C LEU A 247 -3.69 14.89 17.19
N TYR A 248 -4.21 14.58 16.02
CA TYR A 248 -5.19 15.43 15.32
C TYR A 248 -6.45 15.59 16.17
N VAL A 249 -7.02 14.50 16.69
CA VAL A 249 -8.21 14.57 17.56
C VAL A 249 -7.91 15.34 18.84
N LEU A 250 -6.78 15.07 19.51
CA LEU A 250 -6.37 15.79 20.72
C LEU A 250 -6.20 17.29 20.46
N SER A 251 -5.68 17.65 19.29
CA SER A 251 -5.56 19.06 18.88
C SER A 251 -6.93 19.70 18.65
N MET A 252 -7.86 18.97 18.04
CA MET A 252 -9.23 19.47 17.85
C MET A 252 -10.00 19.60 19.16
N LEU A 253 -9.65 18.81 20.18
CA LEU A 253 -10.18 18.94 21.54
C LEU A 253 -9.49 20.05 22.36
N GLY A 254 -8.46 20.70 21.81
CA GLY A 254 -7.72 21.77 22.48
C GLY A 254 -6.65 21.29 23.47
N VAL A 255 -6.33 19.99 23.48
CA VAL A 255 -5.31 19.39 24.37
C VAL A 255 -3.89 19.60 23.84
N THR A 256 -3.71 19.60 22.51
CA THR A 256 -2.43 19.80 21.83
C THR A 256 -2.54 20.87 20.74
N GLN A 257 -1.39 21.33 20.20
CA GLN A 257 -1.36 22.28 19.10
C GLN A 257 -0.97 21.58 17.80
N LEU A 258 -1.64 21.94 16.68
CA LEU A 258 -1.31 21.46 15.33
C LEU A 258 0.07 21.93 14.85
N SER A 259 0.57 23.04 15.41
CA SER A 259 1.92 23.57 15.13
C SER A 259 3.04 22.84 15.89
N SER A 260 2.69 21.85 16.74
CA SER A 260 3.71 21.11 17.49
C SER A 260 4.59 20.26 16.57
N ILE A 261 5.89 20.21 16.87
CA ILE A 261 6.86 19.39 16.14
C ILE A 261 6.44 17.91 16.10
N THR A 262 5.84 17.43 17.17
CA THR A 262 5.32 16.06 17.29
C THR A 262 4.22 15.79 16.26
N TYR A 263 3.31 16.73 16.04
CA TYR A 263 2.27 16.62 15.02
C TYR A 263 2.86 16.50 13.61
N HIS A 264 3.88 17.30 13.29
CA HIS A 264 4.55 17.24 11.99
C HIS A 264 5.30 15.91 11.77
N TRP A 265 5.97 15.37 12.79
CA TRP A 265 6.60 14.05 12.68
C TRP A 265 5.59 12.93 12.51
N THR A 266 4.44 12.99 13.19
CA THR A 266 3.39 11.98 12.97
C THR A 266 2.72 12.12 11.61
N THR A 267 2.66 13.33 11.05
CA THR A 267 2.26 13.55 9.65
C THR A 267 3.23 12.88 8.68
N ALA A 268 4.54 12.97 8.92
CA ALA A 268 5.54 12.28 8.11
C ALA A 268 5.35 10.75 8.15
N LEU A 269 4.96 10.17 9.29
CA LEU A 269 4.65 8.74 9.40
C LEU A 269 3.49 8.32 8.48
N VAL A 270 2.49 9.16 8.27
CA VAL A 270 1.39 8.86 7.34
C VAL A 270 1.95 8.58 5.94
N PHE A 271 2.90 9.37 5.47
CA PHE A 271 3.50 9.20 4.14
C PHE A 271 4.46 8.00 4.04
N VAL A 272 4.99 7.51 5.17
CA VAL A 272 5.74 6.24 5.21
C VAL A 272 4.85 5.07 4.74
N SER A 273 3.53 5.10 4.99
CA SER A 273 2.62 4.04 4.54
C SER A 273 2.64 3.82 3.02
N SER A 274 2.75 4.90 2.24
CA SER A 274 2.88 4.82 0.76
C SER A 274 4.23 4.28 0.30
N CYS A 275 5.28 4.47 1.11
CA CYS A 275 6.63 3.97 0.82
C CYS A 275 6.73 2.45 0.97
N VAL A 276 6.01 1.85 1.91
CA VAL A 276 6.20 0.45 2.31
C VAL A 276 5.53 -0.53 1.33
N ASN A 277 4.48 -0.14 0.61
CA ASN A 277 3.71 -0.99 -0.29
C ASN A 277 4.55 -1.76 -1.32
N PRO A 278 5.46 -1.13 -2.10
CA PRO A 278 6.32 -1.83 -3.07
C PRO A 278 7.21 -2.90 -2.41
N PHE A 279 7.75 -2.61 -1.22
CA PHE A 279 8.60 -3.55 -0.48
C PHE A 279 7.80 -4.77 0.00
N ILE A 280 6.59 -4.56 0.52
CA ILE A 280 5.70 -5.66 0.92
C ILE A 280 5.44 -6.58 -0.26
N TYR A 281 5.20 -6.04 -1.46
CA TYR A 281 4.97 -6.85 -2.66
C TYR A 281 6.20 -7.68 -3.04
N GLY A 282 7.38 -7.07 -3.04
CA GLY A 282 8.64 -7.74 -3.35
C GLY A 282 9.00 -8.85 -2.37
N VAL A 283 8.83 -8.60 -1.06
CA VAL A 283 9.17 -9.58 -0.02
C VAL A 283 8.16 -10.74 0.04
N THR A 284 6.88 -10.44 -0.14
CA THR A 284 5.81 -11.44 0.09
C THR A 284 5.43 -12.25 -1.14
N ASN A 285 5.75 -11.77 -2.35
CA ASN A 285 5.32 -12.39 -3.60
C ASN A 285 6.48 -12.54 -4.58
N HIS A 286 6.84 -13.81 -4.86
CA HIS A 286 7.91 -14.18 -5.78
C HIS A 286 7.72 -13.60 -7.20
N THR A 287 6.48 -13.51 -7.70
CA THR A 287 6.19 -12.98 -9.05
C THR A 287 6.58 -11.50 -9.15
N TYR A 288 6.25 -10.70 -8.14
CA TYR A 288 6.61 -9.28 -8.12
C TYR A 288 8.12 -9.10 -7.91
N ARG A 289 8.71 -9.85 -6.98
CA ARG A 289 10.16 -9.83 -6.73
C ARG A 289 10.96 -10.14 -8.00
N ARG A 290 10.58 -11.19 -8.73
CA ARG A 290 11.21 -11.54 -10.00
C ARG A 290 11.06 -10.42 -11.04
N GLY A 291 9.87 -9.84 -11.18
CA GLY A 291 9.62 -8.74 -12.09
C GLY A 291 10.43 -7.48 -11.76
N TYR A 292 10.64 -7.17 -10.48
CA TYR A 292 11.51 -6.07 -10.06
C TYR A 292 12.96 -6.31 -10.47
N PHE A 293 13.47 -7.53 -10.28
CA PHE A 293 14.81 -7.89 -10.74
C PHE A 293 14.95 -7.80 -12.26
N GLU A 294 13.96 -8.27 -13.02
CA GLU A 294 13.97 -8.19 -14.48
C GLU A 294 13.98 -6.74 -14.99
N ILE A 295 13.31 -5.82 -14.30
CA ILE A 295 13.33 -4.40 -14.63
C ILE A 295 14.68 -3.80 -14.27
N ALA A 296 15.17 -4.05 -13.05
CA ALA A 296 16.46 -3.54 -12.59
C ALA A 296 17.61 -4.03 -13.47
N LEU A 297 17.63 -5.31 -13.85
CA LEU A 297 18.60 -5.90 -14.75
C LEU A 297 18.53 -5.31 -16.18
N GLY A 298 17.32 -5.00 -16.66
CA GLY A 298 17.14 -4.35 -17.95
C GLY A 298 17.70 -2.92 -18.01
N CYS A 299 17.90 -2.29 -16.86
CA CYS A 299 18.54 -0.96 -16.75
C CYS A 299 20.07 -1.05 -16.56
N CYS A 300 20.64 -2.26 -16.34
CA CYS A 300 22.06 -2.45 -16.11
C CYS A 300 22.85 -2.67 -17.42
N PRO A 301 24.13 -2.23 -17.50
CA PRO A 301 25.01 -2.54 -18.61
C PRO A 301 25.12 -4.05 -18.84
N VAL A 302 25.22 -4.46 -20.11
CA VAL A 302 25.21 -5.88 -20.58
C VAL A 302 26.14 -6.80 -19.76
N LYS A 303 27.31 -6.33 -19.30
CA LYS A 303 28.25 -7.12 -18.50
C LYS A 303 27.71 -7.53 -17.13
N VAL A 304 26.97 -6.62 -16.47
CA VAL A 304 26.37 -6.87 -15.14
C VAL A 304 25.13 -7.76 -15.27
N HIS A 305 24.38 -7.59 -16.36
CA HIS A 305 23.24 -8.44 -16.70
C HIS A 305 23.63 -9.93 -16.84
N GLY A 306 24.73 -10.23 -17.53
CA GLY A 306 25.22 -11.61 -17.73
C GLY A 306 25.68 -12.27 -16.40
N PHE A 307 26.29 -11.53 -15.49
CA PHE A 307 26.72 -12.03 -14.18
C PHE A 307 25.53 -12.33 -13.26
N LEU A 308 24.62 -11.36 -13.11
CA LEU A 308 23.46 -11.50 -12.23
C LEU A 308 22.43 -12.53 -12.74
N SER A 309 22.23 -12.63 -14.05
CA SER A 309 21.32 -13.64 -14.62
C SER A 309 21.81 -15.07 -14.38
N ARG A 310 23.14 -15.32 -14.45
CA ARG A 310 23.75 -16.63 -14.10
C ARG A 310 23.55 -16.96 -12.61
N HIS A 311 23.80 -16.01 -11.70
CA HIS A 311 23.59 -16.26 -10.27
C HIS A 311 22.12 -16.51 -9.91
N LEU A 312 21.19 -15.80 -10.54
CA LEU A 312 19.75 -16.02 -10.31
C LEU A 312 19.28 -17.38 -10.88
N SER A 313 19.82 -17.81 -12.03
CA SER A 313 19.52 -19.12 -12.61
C SER A 313 20.11 -20.27 -11.77
N MET A 314 21.31 -20.11 -11.24
CA MET A 314 21.92 -21.09 -10.31
C MET A 314 21.16 -21.20 -8.99
N SER A 315 20.70 -20.09 -8.42
CA SER A 315 19.86 -20.13 -7.21
C SER A 315 18.52 -20.81 -7.46
N GLN A 316 17.94 -20.68 -8.66
CA GLN A 316 16.70 -21.36 -9.02
C GLN A 316 16.91 -22.85 -9.27
N SER A 317 18.02 -23.27 -9.91
CA SER A 317 18.33 -24.68 -10.12
C SER A 317 18.60 -25.38 -8.77
N HIS A 318 19.31 -24.72 -7.85
CA HIS A 318 19.57 -25.28 -6.52
C HIS A 318 18.30 -25.42 -5.67
N GLN A 319 17.35 -24.45 -5.76
CA GLN A 319 16.04 -24.57 -5.12
C GLN A 319 15.17 -25.66 -5.77
N ALA A 320 15.27 -25.84 -7.08
CA ALA A 320 14.58 -26.92 -7.81
C ALA A 320 15.16 -28.29 -7.41
N GLU A 321 16.48 -28.40 -7.29
CA GLU A 321 17.15 -29.64 -6.88
C GLU A 321 16.81 -30.05 -5.43
N ILE A 322 16.80 -29.07 -4.50
CA ILE A 322 16.34 -29.30 -3.12
C ILE A 322 14.89 -29.76 -3.10
N LEU A 323 14.04 -29.19 -3.96
CA LEU A 323 12.63 -29.58 -4.08
C LEU A 323 12.47 -31.00 -4.63
N VAL A 324 13.26 -31.35 -5.65
CA VAL A 324 13.27 -32.70 -6.26
C VAL A 324 13.79 -33.74 -5.24
N ARG A 325 14.86 -33.43 -4.52
CA ARG A 325 15.38 -34.31 -3.45
C ARG A 325 14.37 -34.46 -2.32
N SER A 326 13.65 -33.40 -1.94
CA SER A 326 12.56 -33.45 -0.94
C SER A 326 11.38 -34.30 -1.39
N ILE A 327 11.08 -34.34 -2.68
CA ILE A 327 10.03 -35.18 -3.28
C ILE A 327 10.50 -36.63 -3.36
N HIS A 328 11.72 -36.90 -3.82
CA HIS A 328 12.30 -38.23 -3.88
C HIS A 328 12.51 -38.86 -2.47
N GLY A 329 12.86 -38.04 -1.48
CA GLY A 329 13.00 -38.51 -0.09
C GLY A 329 11.67 -38.88 0.58
N ARG A 330 10.54 -38.41 0.06
CA ARG A 330 9.19 -38.77 0.53
C ARG A 330 8.57 -39.98 -0.22
N LEU A 331 9.13 -40.34 -1.37
CA LEU A 331 8.79 -41.51 -2.15
C LEU A 331 9.77 -42.65 -1.79
N ARG A 332 9.87 -43.00 -0.51
CA ARG A 332 10.35 -44.35 -0.18
C ARG A 332 9.27 -45.32 -0.69
N PRO A 333 9.63 -46.33 -1.50
CA PRO A 333 8.65 -47.32 -1.89
C PRO A 333 8.19 -48.01 -0.61
N LEU A 334 6.88 -47.93 -0.36
CA LEU A 334 6.22 -48.89 0.54
C LEU A 334 6.60 -50.25 0.01
N SER A 335 7.33 -51.04 0.79
CA SER A 335 7.64 -52.44 0.53
C SER A 335 6.32 -53.13 0.19
N ALA A 336 6.17 -53.54 -1.07
CA ALA A 336 5.03 -54.34 -1.50
C ALA A 336 5.05 -55.67 -0.70
N PRO A 337 3.91 -56.13 -0.19
CA PRO A 337 3.83 -57.43 0.48
C PRO A 337 4.25 -58.50 -0.50
N GLN A 338 5.09 -59.44 -0.04
CA GLN A 338 5.67 -60.55 -0.82
C GLN A 338 4.66 -61.54 -1.40
N THR A 339 3.35 -61.36 -1.19
CA THR A 339 2.28 -62.28 -1.66
C THR A 339 1.87 -62.05 -3.12
N MET A 340 2.35 -61.02 -3.84
CA MET A 340 1.96 -60.75 -5.23
C MET A 340 2.99 -61.23 -6.29
N ARG A 341 4.10 -61.87 -5.88
CA ARG A 341 5.12 -62.39 -6.81
C ARG A 341 4.86 -63.81 -7.33
N GLN A 342 3.90 -64.53 -6.80
CA GLN A 342 3.62 -65.92 -7.23
C GLN A 342 2.49 -66.05 -8.26
N THR A 343 1.67 -65.03 -8.49
CA THR A 343 0.53 -65.15 -9.42
C THR A 343 0.82 -64.69 -10.87
N VAL A 344 1.94 -63.99 -11.11
CA VAL A 344 2.29 -63.47 -12.44
C VAL A 344 3.21 -64.42 -13.26
N MET A 345 3.74 -65.49 -12.64
CA MET A 345 4.64 -66.43 -13.35
C MET A 345 3.94 -67.71 -13.90
N LEU A 346 2.61 -67.77 -13.85
CA LEU A 346 1.84 -68.93 -14.36
C LEU A 346 1.03 -68.69 -15.63
N GLU A 347 1.11 -67.50 -16.24
CA GLU A 347 0.35 -67.15 -17.48
C GLU A 347 1.22 -66.82 -18.69
N LEU A 348 2.51 -67.16 -18.72
CA LEU A 348 3.36 -67.02 -19.88
C LEU A 348 4.12 -68.34 -20.16
N ASN A 349 3.42 -69.36 -20.63
CA ASN A 349 3.97 -70.35 -21.54
C ASN A 349 2.86 -71.07 -22.32
N PRO A 350 3.09 -71.44 -23.60
CA PRO A 350 2.21 -71.38 -24.76
C PRO A 350 1.10 -72.43 -24.76
#